data_e25e7a37197425ae5e11aa1760a95075
#
_entry.id   e25e7a37197425ae5e11aa1760a95075
#
_cell.length_a   1.000
_cell.length_b   1.000
_cell.length_c   1.000
_cell.angle_alpha   90.00
_cell.angle_beta   90.00
_cell.angle_gamma   90.00
#
_symmetry.space_group_name_H-M   'P 1'
#
loop_
_entity.id
_entity.type
_entity.pdbx_description
1 polymer ?
#
loop_
_entity_poly.entity_id
_entity_poly.type
_entity_poly.pdbx_seq_one_letter_code
_entity_poly.pdbx_strand_id
1 'polypeptide(L)'
;MGLLDDRVLLVSGGTRGVGAGVALAAAAAGATVAVSGRNRERGDKVVGRLRDSGAAALFVPTELADVAQAQASVAAVITEFGRVDALVNAAGLTSRGTLLDTTPELFEAHIAINLRAPFFLMQAVVAHLVARGAPGAIVNIISISERGGQPYLTPYVAAKAGLAGLTRNVAHAHRHDRIRINGLDIGWTDTEGEDEIQRRYHDADEGWRERAGQRLPMGRLSQVDEIADMVVFLLSDRSGVVTGSVLDWDQHVLGAYD
;
A
#
# COMPACT_ATOMS: atom_id res chain seq x y z
N MET A 1 -7.25 11.41 -22.13
CA MET A 1 -6.46 10.20 -21.94
C MET A 1 -5.98 10.21 -20.51
N GLY A 2 -6.38 9.21 -19.72
CA GLY A 2 -6.04 9.12 -18.31
C GLY A 2 -4.57 8.73 -18.09
N LEU A 3 -4.05 8.96 -16.89
CA LEU A 3 -2.65 8.64 -16.56
C LEU A 3 -2.36 7.13 -16.56
N LEU A 4 -3.38 6.28 -16.39
CA LEU A 4 -3.28 4.84 -16.29
C LEU A 4 -4.15 4.11 -17.32
N ASP A 5 -4.48 4.78 -18.43
CA ASP A 5 -5.21 4.14 -19.53
C ASP A 5 -4.49 2.85 -19.96
N ASP A 6 -5.27 1.80 -20.24
CA ASP A 6 -4.79 0.47 -20.63
C ASP A 6 -3.90 -0.25 -19.59
N ARG A 7 -3.84 0.20 -18.33
CA ARG A 7 -3.13 -0.50 -17.26
C ARG A 7 -4.07 -1.39 -16.44
N VAL A 8 -3.61 -2.60 -16.14
CA VAL A 8 -4.26 -3.50 -15.18
C VAL A 8 -3.50 -3.43 -13.85
N LEU A 9 -4.19 -2.95 -12.82
CA LEU A 9 -3.65 -2.71 -11.49
C LEU A 9 -4.23 -3.71 -10.47
N LEU A 10 -3.37 -4.32 -9.67
CA LEU A 10 -3.76 -5.00 -8.43
C LEU A 10 -3.45 -4.11 -7.22
N VAL A 11 -4.46 -3.85 -6.37
CA VAL A 11 -4.30 -3.18 -5.08
C VAL A 11 -4.49 -4.20 -3.95
N SER A 12 -3.40 -4.61 -3.34
CA SER A 12 -3.42 -5.45 -2.15
C SER A 12 -3.80 -4.63 -0.92
N GLY A 13 -4.82 -5.09 -0.18
CA GLY A 13 -5.42 -4.28 0.89
C GLY A 13 -6.35 -3.18 0.37
N GLY A 14 -6.91 -3.33 -0.84
CA GLY A 14 -7.73 -2.35 -1.54
C GLY A 14 -9.18 -2.23 -1.05
N THR A 15 -9.55 -2.80 0.11
CA THR A 15 -10.96 -2.85 0.56
C THR A 15 -11.35 -1.72 1.53
N ARG A 16 -10.39 -0.92 2.01
CA ARG A 16 -10.61 0.26 2.88
C ARG A 16 -9.41 1.21 2.89
N GLY A 17 -9.58 2.37 3.50
CA GLY A 17 -8.50 3.34 3.78
C GLY A 17 -7.71 3.72 2.52
N VAL A 18 -6.39 3.83 2.67
CA VAL A 18 -5.47 4.21 1.58
C VAL A 18 -5.63 3.33 0.36
N GLY A 19 -5.69 2.00 0.54
CA GLY A 19 -5.82 1.08 -0.59
C GLY A 19 -7.11 1.26 -1.39
N ALA A 20 -8.24 1.52 -0.74
CA ALA A 20 -9.50 1.80 -1.43
C ALA A 20 -9.46 3.15 -2.16
N GLY A 21 -8.87 4.19 -1.54
CA GLY A 21 -8.66 5.48 -2.19
C GLY A 21 -7.78 5.38 -3.43
N VAL A 22 -6.67 4.65 -3.34
CA VAL A 22 -5.80 4.36 -4.49
C VAL A 22 -6.55 3.64 -5.61
N ALA A 23 -7.36 2.62 -5.27
CA ALA A 23 -8.15 1.88 -6.26
C ALA A 23 -9.10 2.81 -7.02
N LEU A 24 -9.81 3.70 -6.31
CA LEU A 24 -10.74 4.67 -6.90
C LEU A 24 -10.02 5.72 -7.76
N ALA A 25 -8.91 6.27 -7.28
CA ALA A 25 -8.11 7.24 -8.03
C ALA A 25 -7.49 6.63 -9.30
N ALA A 26 -7.01 5.38 -9.20
CA ALA A 26 -6.48 4.65 -10.36
C ALA A 26 -7.56 4.38 -11.42
N ALA A 27 -8.77 4.02 -11.01
CA ALA A 27 -9.90 3.86 -11.92
C ALA A 27 -10.27 5.18 -12.60
N ALA A 28 -10.32 6.27 -11.84
CA ALA A 28 -10.56 7.62 -12.39
C ALA A 28 -9.45 8.05 -13.38
N ALA A 29 -8.24 7.51 -13.20
CA ALA A 29 -7.10 7.70 -14.11
C ALA A 29 -7.09 6.73 -15.33
N GLY A 30 -8.12 5.88 -15.49
CA GLY A 30 -8.32 5.00 -16.66
C GLY A 30 -7.89 3.54 -16.45
N ALA A 31 -7.46 3.14 -15.25
CA ALA A 31 -7.03 1.77 -14.99
C ALA A 31 -8.18 0.77 -14.89
N THR A 32 -7.95 -0.47 -15.34
CA THR A 32 -8.67 -1.66 -14.89
C THR A 32 -8.14 -2.05 -13.52
N VAL A 33 -9.00 -2.24 -12.52
CA VAL A 33 -8.57 -2.36 -11.12
C VAL A 33 -9.04 -3.65 -10.48
N ALA A 34 -8.11 -4.45 -9.96
CA ALA A 34 -8.40 -5.52 -9.01
C ALA A 34 -8.05 -5.06 -7.59
N VAL A 35 -8.91 -5.36 -6.63
CA VAL A 35 -8.65 -5.15 -5.22
C VAL A 35 -8.64 -6.49 -4.49
N SER A 36 -7.70 -6.69 -3.57
CA SER A 36 -7.67 -7.88 -2.73
C SER A 36 -7.76 -7.56 -1.25
N GLY A 37 -8.32 -8.50 -0.49
CA GLY A 37 -8.50 -8.39 0.95
C GLY A 37 -9.39 -9.48 1.52
N ARG A 38 -9.55 -9.53 2.84
CA ARG A 38 -10.27 -10.59 3.55
C ARG A 38 -11.79 -10.38 3.60
N ASN A 39 -12.22 -9.14 3.72
CA ASN A 39 -13.62 -8.81 3.94
C ASN A 39 -14.36 -8.68 2.60
N ARG A 40 -15.20 -9.67 2.28
CA ARG A 40 -15.97 -9.74 1.04
C ARG A 40 -16.93 -8.57 0.88
N GLU A 41 -17.67 -8.21 1.92
CA GLU A 41 -18.65 -7.12 1.86
C GLU A 41 -17.97 -5.77 1.51
N ARG A 42 -16.83 -5.46 2.18
CA ARG A 42 -16.05 -4.26 1.86
C ARG A 42 -15.47 -4.33 0.44
N GLY A 43 -14.98 -5.50 0.02
CA GLY A 43 -14.46 -5.72 -1.32
C GLY A 43 -15.52 -5.50 -2.39
N ASP A 44 -16.69 -6.11 -2.24
CA ASP A 44 -17.81 -5.97 -3.16
C ASP A 44 -18.31 -4.52 -3.23
N LYS A 45 -18.35 -3.81 -2.10
CA LYS A 45 -18.68 -2.37 -2.04
C LYS A 45 -17.70 -1.51 -2.81
N VAL A 46 -16.39 -1.76 -2.69
CA VAL A 46 -15.37 -1.00 -3.45
C VAL A 46 -15.50 -1.31 -4.94
N VAL A 47 -15.64 -2.58 -5.32
CA VAL A 47 -15.83 -2.96 -6.73
C VAL A 47 -17.11 -2.37 -7.31
N GLY A 48 -18.19 -2.31 -6.54
CA GLY A 48 -19.42 -1.62 -6.96
C GLY A 48 -19.13 -0.16 -7.34
N ARG A 49 -18.47 0.60 -6.46
CA ARG A 49 -18.08 2.00 -6.74
C ARG A 49 -17.16 2.15 -7.97
N LEU A 50 -16.22 1.22 -8.16
CA LEU A 50 -15.35 1.20 -9.33
C LEU A 50 -16.13 1.00 -10.62
N ARG A 51 -17.08 0.06 -10.62
CA ARG A 51 -17.96 -0.22 -11.79
C ARG A 51 -18.95 0.92 -12.06
N ASP A 52 -19.46 1.55 -11.02
CA ASP A 52 -20.35 2.71 -11.15
C ASP A 52 -19.62 3.90 -11.80
N SER A 53 -18.29 4.00 -11.65
CA SER A 53 -17.46 4.98 -12.37
C SER A 53 -17.07 4.57 -13.79
N GLY A 54 -17.53 3.39 -14.26
CA GLY A 54 -17.26 2.86 -15.60
C GLY A 54 -15.99 2.00 -15.71
N ALA A 55 -15.27 1.77 -14.63
CA ALA A 55 -14.06 0.95 -14.67
C ALA A 55 -14.35 -0.55 -14.65
N ALA A 56 -13.57 -1.34 -15.39
CA ALA A 56 -13.54 -2.78 -15.19
C ALA A 56 -12.88 -3.08 -13.83
N ALA A 57 -13.56 -3.90 -13.02
CA ALA A 57 -13.09 -4.13 -11.64
C ALA A 57 -13.37 -5.55 -11.14
N LEU A 58 -12.44 -6.07 -10.30
CA LEU A 58 -12.48 -7.39 -9.68
C LEU A 58 -12.18 -7.30 -8.18
N PHE A 59 -12.91 -8.05 -7.36
CA PHE A 59 -12.52 -8.33 -5.98
C PHE A 59 -11.97 -9.76 -5.87
N VAL A 60 -10.79 -9.91 -5.31
CA VAL A 60 -10.14 -11.19 -5.02
C VAL A 60 -10.05 -11.39 -3.51
N PRO A 61 -10.90 -12.27 -2.93
CA PRO A 61 -10.77 -12.63 -1.51
C PRO A 61 -9.40 -13.23 -1.24
N THR A 62 -8.65 -12.65 -0.30
CA THR A 62 -7.26 -13.06 -0.06
C THR A 62 -6.89 -12.92 1.41
N GLU A 63 -6.43 -14.01 2.03
CA GLU A 63 -5.71 -13.95 3.30
C GLU A 63 -4.21 -13.76 3.00
N LEU A 64 -3.73 -12.54 3.20
CA LEU A 64 -2.35 -12.18 2.84
C LEU A 64 -1.27 -12.84 3.71
N ALA A 65 -1.63 -13.31 4.90
CA ALA A 65 -0.71 -14.11 5.72
C ALA A 65 -0.39 -15.48 5.09
N ASP A 66 -1.25 -15.96 4.20
CA ASP A 66 -1.06 -17.16 3.40
C ASP A 66 -0.39 -16.81 2.06
N VAL A 67 0.84 -17.24 1.90
CA VAL A 67 1.64 -16.98 0.69
C VAL A 67 0.99 -17.54 -0.58
N ALA A 68 0.38 -18.72 -0.50
CA ALA A 68 -0.27 -19.33 -1.66
C ALA A 68 -1.48 -18.50 -2.10
N GLN A 69 -2.28 -17.98 -1.17
CA GLN A 69 -3.39 -17.09 -1.49
C GLN A 69 -2.91 -15.75 -2.04
N ALA A 70 -1.83 -15.17 -1.48
CA ALA A 70 -1.25 -13.94 -2.00
C ALA A 70 -0.82 -14.12 -3.48
N GLN A 71 -0.11 -15.18 -3.81
CA GLN A 71 0.28 -15.49 -5.19
C GLN A 71 -0.93 -15.81 -6.08
N ALA A 72 -1.90 -16.58 -5.58
CA ALA A 72 -3.12 -16.90 -6.31
C ALA A 72 -3.95 -15.64 -6.64
N SER A 73 -3.89 -14.58 -5.82
CA SER A 73 -4.57 -13.32 -6.12
C SER A 73 -4.03 -12.66 -7.40
N VAL A 74 -2.72 -12.72 -7.64
CA VAL A 74 -2.10 -12.25 -8.89
C VAL A 74 -2.55 -13.11 -10.07
N ALA A 75 -2.55 -14.45 -9.91
CA ALA A 75 -3.02 -15.35 -10.95
C ALA A 75 -4.50 -15.12 -11.32
N ALA A 76 -5.35 -14.82 -10.33
CA ALA A 76 -6.76 -14.49 -10.57
C ALA A 76 -6.92 -13.21 -11.41
N VAL A 77 -6.11 -12.18 -11.17
CA VAL A 77 -6.11 -10.94 -11.98
C VAL A 77 -5.68 -11.25 -13.42
N ILE A 78 -4.64 -12.06 -13.59
CA ILE A 78 -4.17 -12.46 -14.92
C ILE A 78 -5.23 -13.27 -15.67
N THR A 79 -5.92 -14.17 -14.97
CA THR A 79 -7.02 -14.97 -15.56
C THR A 79 -8.17 -14.10 -16.02
N GLU A 80 -8.58 -13.11 -15.21
CA GLU A 80 -9.72 -12.24 -15.51
C GLU A 80 -9.41 -11.22 -16.61
N PHE A 81 -8.25 -10.57 -16.53
CA PHE A 81 -7.92 -9.42 -17.39
C PHE A 81 -6.80 -9.71 -18.40
N GLY A 82 -6.28 -10.94 -18.44
CA GLY A 82 -5.21 -11.36 -19.36
C GLY A 82 -3.80 -10.91 -18.94
N ARG A 83 -3.68 -9.98 -17.99
CA ARG A 83 -2.39 -9.41 -17.55
C ARG A 83 -2.47 -8.72 -16.19
N VAL A 84 -1.31 -8.41 -15.63
CA VAL A 84 -1.12 -7.42 -14.57
C VAL A 84 0.07 -6.54 -14.96
N ASP A 85 -0.10 -5.22 -14.91
CA ASP A 85 0.92 -4.23 -15.29
C ASP A 85 1.44 -3.44 -14.09
N ALA A 86 0.64 -3.36 -13.03
CA ALA A 86 0.97 -2.60 -11.85
C ALA A 86 0.49 -3.28 -10.56
N LEU A 87 1.19 -2.99 -9.45
CA LEU A 87 0.86 -3.48 -8.11
C LEU A 87 0.96 -2.35 -7.10
N VAL A 88 -0.01 -2.26 -6.20
CA VAL A 88 0.11 -1.46 -4.97
C VAL A 88 -0.03 -2.37 -3.76
N ASN A 89 1.00 -2.40 -2.92
CA ASN A 89 0.99 -3.05 -1.63
C ASN A 89 0.53 -2.04 -0.57
N ALA A 90 -0.77 -2.01 -0.28
CA ALA A 90 -1.40 -1.09 0.68
C ALA A 90 -1.94 -1.79 1.94
N ALA A 91 -1.87 -3.11 2.01
CA ALA A 91 -2.25 -3.83 3.22
C ALA A 91 -1.31 -3.49 4.38
N GLY A 92 -1.87 -3.32 5.57
CA GLY A 92 -1.10 -3.05 6.77
C GLY A 92 -1.77 -3.60 8.03
N LEU A 93 -0.96 -4.15 8.92
CA LEU A 93 -1.30 -4.48 10.31
C LEU A 93 -0.55 -3.51 11.21
N THR A 94 -1.29 -2.79 12.07
CA THR A 94 -0.75 -1.73 12.95
C THR A 94 -1.11 -1.95 14.42
N SER A 95 -1.37 -3.21 14.82
CA SER A 95 -1.57 -3.55 16.23
C SER A 95 -0.32 -3.20 17.04
N ARG A 96 -0.54 -2.85 18.31
CA ARG A 96 0.52 -2.35 19.19
C ARG A 96 1.30 -3.49 19.84
N GLY A 97 2.60 -3.29 19.98
CA GLY A 97 3.52 -4.14 20.71
C GLY A 97 4.85 -3.43 20.91
N THR A 98 5.33 -3.45 22.16
CA THR A 98 6.68 -2.96 22.52
C THR A 98 7.70 -4.09 22.40
N LEU A 99 9.00 -3.80 22.57
CA LEU A 99 10.02 -4.84 22.62
C LEU A 99 9.77 -5.86 23.75
N LEU A 100 9.17 -5.42 24.86
CA LEU A 100 9.03 -6.25 26.05
C LEU A 100 7.74 -7.08 26.08
N ASP A 101 6.67 -6.65 25.38
CA ASP A 101 5.36 -7.31 25.42
C ASP A 101 4.93 -7.92 24.06
N THR A 102 5.73 -7.77 23.01
CA THR A 102 5.45 -8.40 21.73
C THR A 102 5.62 -9.90 21.83
N THR A 103 4.54 -10.66 21.62
CA THR A 103 4.62 -12.12 21.52
C THR A 103 5.19 -12.58 20.18
N PRO A 104 5.72 -13.81 20.07
CA PRO A 104 6.14 -14.36 18.78
C PRO A 104 5.04 -14.32 17.72
N GLU A 105 3.80 -14.63 18.07
CA GLU A 105 2.65 -14.64 17.16
C GLU A 105 2.33 -13.24 16.64
N LEU A 106 2.41 -12.22 17.51
CA LEU A 106 2.20 -10.82 17.12
C LEU A 106 3.33 -10.37 16.17
N PHE A 107 4.57 -10.70 16.48
CA PHE A 107 5.72 -10.42 15.63
C PHE A 107 5.55 -11.05 14.23
N GLU A 108 5.27 -12.36 14.18
CA GLU A 108 5.04 -13.09 12.93
C GLU A 108 3.87 -12.52 12.12
N ALA A 109 2.78 -12.11 12.77
CA ALA A 109 1.65 -11.48 12.09
C ALA A 109 2.05 -10.17 11.39
N HIS A 110 2.88 -9.34 12.05
CA HIS A 110 3.41 -8.11 11.43
C HIS A 110 4.32 -8.42 10.24
N ILE A 111 5.24 -9.37 10.38
CA ILE A 111 6.11 -9.81 9.29
C ILE A 111 5.28 -10.39 8.14
N ALA A 112 4.31 -11.22 8.44
CA ALA A 112 3.46 -11.87 7.43
C ALA A 112 2.73 -10.85 6.56
N ILE A 113 2.09 -9.86 7.15
CA ILE A 113 1.24 -8.89 6.43
C ILE A 113 2.06 -7.73 5.85
N ASN A 114 2.98 -7.15 6.64
CA ASN A 114 3.64 -5.90 6.25
C ASN A 114 4.92 -6.11 5.41
N LEU A 115 5.48 -7.33 5.38
CA LEU A 115 6.74 -7.62 4.67
C LEU A 115 6.64 -8.84 3.77
N ARG A 116 6.24 -10.00 4.31
CA ARG A 116 6.23 -11.27 3.57
C ARG A 116 5.20 -11.26 2.43
N ALA A 117 3.99 -10.78 2.67
CA ALA A 117 2.97 -10.68 1.63
C ALA A 117 3.40 -9.75 0.47
N PRO A 118 3.87 -8.49 0.71
CA PRO A 118 4.44 -7.66 -0.34
C PRO A 118 5.56 -8.34 -1.13
N PHE A 119 6.45 -9.10 -0.47
CA PHE A 119 7.51 -9.84 -1.15
C PHE A 119 6.94 -10.80 -2.19
N PHE A 120 6.01 -11.67 -1.79
CA PHE A 120 5.48 -12.70 -2.70
C PHE A 120 4.52 -12.16 -3.74
N LEU A 121 3.80 -11.07 -3.45
CA LEU A 121 3.02 -10.34 -4.46
C LEU A 121 3.94 -9.71 -5.52
N MET A 122 5.01 -9.02 -5.11
CA MET A 122 6.02 -8.49 -6.03
C MET A 122 6.67 -9.60 -6.84
N GLN A 123 7.04 -10.73 -6.22
CA GLN A 123 7.62 -11.87 -6.92
C GLN A 123 6.71 -12.37 -8.06
N ALA A 124 5.42 -12.55 -7.79
CA ALA A 124 4.48 -13.05 -8.78
C ALA A 124 4.25 -12.03 -9.92
N VAL A 125 4.10 -10.74 -9.59
CA VAL A 125 3.91 -9.68 -10.59
C VAL A 125 5.16 -9.47 -11.43
N VAL A 126 6.34 -9.41 -10.80
CA VAL A 126 7.62 -9.24 -11.52
C VAL A 126 7.88 -10.43 -12.45
N ALA A 127 7.66 -11.67 -11.98
CA ALA A 127 7.80 -12.86 -12.81
C ALA A 127 6.90 -12.80 -14.06
N HIS A 128 5.64 -12.36 -13.91
CA HIS A 128 4.72 -12.18 -15.03
C HIS A 128 5.19 -11.09 -16.00
N LEU A 129 5.65 -9.94 -15.49
CA LEU A 129 6.15 -8.84 -16.33
C LEU A 129 7.40 -9.24 -17.11
N VAL A 130 8.36 -9.90 -16.46
CA VAL A 130 9.59 -10.41 -17.09
C VAL A 130 9.27 -11.45 -18.16
N ALA A 131 8.37 -12.39 -17.89
CA ALA A 131 7.96 -13.41 -18.86
C ALA A 131 7.30 -12.80 -20.12
N ARG A 132 6.62 -11.65 -19.97
CA ARG A 132 6.02 -10.90 -21.08
C ARG A 132 7.00 -9.96 -21.78
N GLY A 133 8.18 -9.71 -21.24
CA GLY A 133 9.07 -8.64 -21.68
C GLY A 133 8.44 -7.24 -21.58
N ALA A 134 7.49 -7.06 -20.66
CA ALA A 134 6.69 -5.85 -20.53
C ALA A 134 7.19 -4.95 -19.39
N PRO A 135 7.10 -3.62 -19.55
CA PRO A 135 7.37 -2.70 -18.46
C PRO A 135 6.27 -2.80 -17.39
N GLY A 136 6.59 -2.39 -16.16
CA GLY A 136 5.62 -2.35 -15.06
C GLY A 136 5.94 -1.32 -14.00
N ALA A 137 4.99 -1.10 -13.08
CA ALA A 137 5.19 -0.19 -11.97
C ALA A 137 4.61 -0.77 -10.66
N ILE A 138 5.37 -0.68 -9.58
CA ILE A 138 4.98 -1.16 -8.26
C ILE A 138 5.15 -0.02 -7.24
N VAL A 139 4.16 0.17 -6.37
CA VAL A 139 4.24 1.09 -5.24
C VAL A 139 3.98 0.35 -3.95
N ASN A 140 4.90 0.45 -3.01
CA ASN A 140 4.77 -0.07 -1.66
C ASN A 140 4.37 1.07 -0.71
N ILE A 141 3.22 0.96 -0.04
CA ILE A 141 2.84 1.88 1.03
C ILE A 141 3.64 1.52 2.27
N ILE A 142 4.58 2.36 2.61
CA ILE A 142 5.47 2.20 3.75
C ILE A 142 4.91 3.03 4.93
N SER A 143 5.73 3.60 5.76
CA SER A 143 5.35 4.50 6.85
C SER A 143 6.60 5.15 7.41
N ILE A 144 6.53 6.41 7.79
CA ILE A 144 7.61 7.12 8.51
C ILE A 144 8.11 6.34 9.74
N SER A 145 7.28 5.43 10.27
CA SER A 145 7.67 4.52 11.35
C SER A 145 8.83 3.59 10.97
N GLU A 146 9.13 3.41 9.67
CA GLU A 146 10.27 2.59 9.22
C GLU A 146 11.61 3.07 9.79
N ARG A 147 11.67 4.35 10.20
CA ARG A 147 12.85 5.00 10.76
C ARG A 147 12.95 4.86 12.28
N GLY A 148 11.96 4.27 12.91
CA GLY A 148 11.89 4.12 14.36
C GLY A 148 11.17 5.27 15.06
N GLY A 149 11.42 5.42 16.38
CA GLY A 149 10.84 6.50 17.19
C GLY A 149 9.46 6.22 17.77
N GLN A 150 8.86 5.05 17.49
CA GLN A 150 7.55 4.66 18.02
C GLN A 150 7.64 3.33 18.78
N PRO A 151 8.03 3.36 20.08
CA PRO A 151 8.37 2.15 20.84
C PRO A 151 7.21 1.16 21.00
N TYR A 152 5.96 1.61 20.89
CA TYR A 152 4.75 0.76 20.93
C TYR A 152 4.37 0.14 19.56
N LEU A 153 5.19 0.35 18.53
CA LEU A 153 5.05 -0.22 17.19
C LEU A 153 6.26 -1.07 16.77
N THR A 154 7.03 -1.62 17.72
CA THR A 154 8.31 -2.28 17.44
C THR A 154 8.24 -3.32 16.31
N PRO A 155 7.30 -4.30 16.28
CA PRO A 155 7.25 -5.27 15.18
C PRO A 155 6.81 -4.64 13.84
N TYR A 156 5.98 -3.62 13.88
CA TYR A 156 5.57 -2.86 12.69
C TYR A 156 6.75 -2.11 12.07
N VAL A 157 7.53 -1.40 12.91
CA VAL A 157 8.76 -0.69 12.51
C VAL A 157 9.72 -1.64 11.79
N ALA A 158 10.00 -2.81 12.40
CA ALA A 158 10.89 -3.81 11.80
C ALA A 158 10.40 -4.27 10.40
N ALA A 159 9.09 -4.51 10.27
CA ALA A 159 8.51 -4.95 9.00
C ALA A 159 8.54 -3.84 7.93
N LYS A 160 8.23 -2.58 8.29
CA LYS A 160 8.22 -1.46 7.35
C LYS A 160 9.63 -1.04 6.93
N ALA A 161 10.61 -1.08 7.84
CA ALA A 161 12.03 -0.90 7.51
C ALA A 161 12.53 -1.99 6.55
N GLY A 162 12.11 -3.24 6.78
CA GLY A 162 12.37 -4.34 5.85
C GLY A 162 11.75 -4.10 4.47
N LEU A 163 10.53 -3.58 4.40
CA LEU A 163 9.85 -3.27 3.14
C LEU A 163 10.53 -2.12 2.38
N ALA A 164 11.03 -1.10 3.08
CA ALA A 164 11.81 -0.01 2.49
C ALA A 164 13.11 -0.52 1.86
N GLY A 165 13.85 -1.39 2.57
CA GLY A 165 15.05 -2.04 2.05
C GLY A 165 14.76 -2.95 0.85
N LEU A 166 13.69 -3.75 0.95
CA LEU A 166 13.22 -4.63 -0.12
C LEU A 166 12.84 -3.84 -1.38
N THR A 167 12.14 -2.71 -1.23
CA THR A 167 11.78 -1.80 -2.33
C THR A 167 13.01 -1.39 -3.14
N ARG A 168 14.06 -0.91 -2.46
CA ARG A 168 15.31 -0.48 -3.10
C ARG A 168 16.02 -1.63 -3.81
N ASN A 169 16.11 -2.79 -3.15
CA ASN A 169 16.82 -3.96 -3.66
C ASN A 169 16.14 -4.54 -4.92
N VAL A 170 14.82 -4.72 -4.88
CA VAL A 170 14.07 -5.30 -6.02
C VAL A 170 14.03 -4.31 -7.19
N ALA A 171 13.91 -3.00 -6.93
CA ALA A 171 14.00 -1.98 -7.95
C ALA A 171 15.34 -2.02 -8.69
N HIS A 172 16.46 -2.15 -7.95
CA HIS A 172 17.79 -2.29 -8.53
C HIS A 172 17.91 -3.55 -9.40
N ALA A 173 17.40 -4.69 -8.92
CA ALA A 173 17.47 -5.97 -9.63
C ALA A 173 16.74 -5.92 -10.99
N HIS A 174 15.59 -5.25 -11.06
CA HIS A 174 14.70 -5.28 -12.23
C HIS A 174 14.68 -3.97 -13.06
N ARG A 175 15.64 -3.06 -12.85
CA ARG A 175 15.72 -1.81 -13.60
C ARG A 175 15.91 -1.99 -15.11
N HIS A 176 16.60 -3.04 -15.50
CA HIS A 176 16.82 -3.38 -16.91
C HIS A 176 15.61 -4.09 -17.56
N ASP A 177 14.72 -4.65 -16.73
CA ASP A 177 13.44 -5.19 -17.17
C ASP A 177 12.39 -4.07 -17.37
N ARG A 178 12.75 -2.81 -17.14
CA ARG A 178 11.86 -1.64 -17.20
C ARG A 178 10.73 -1.70 -16.17
N ILE A 179 10.96 -2.34 -15.03
CA ILE A 179 10.02 -2.43 -13.92
C ILE A 179 10.44 -1.40 -12.86
N ARG A 180 9.58 -0.41 -12.64
CA ARG A 180 9.83 0.62 -11.64
C ARG A 180 9.16 0.22 -10.32
N ILE A 181 9.91 0.31 -9.23
CA ILE A 181 9.42 -0.07 -7.90
C ILE A 181 9.80 1.06 -6.94
N ASN A 182 8.79 1.68 -6.34
CA ASN A 182 8.98 2.77 -5.41
C ASN A 182 8.22 2.54 -4.10
N GLY A 183 8.65 3.17 -3.05
CA GLY A 183 7.96 3.25 -1.77
C GLY A 183 7.38 4.65 -1.55
N LEU A 184 6.24 4.72 -0.89
CA LEU A 184 5.68 5.96 -0.38
C LEU A 184 5.62 5.87 1.13
N ASP A 185 6.43 6.69 1.80
CA ASP A 185 6.62 6.70 3.24
C ASP A 185 5.62 7.67 3.87
N ILE A 186 4.40 7.14 4.07
CA ILE A 186 3.27 7.96 4.50
C ILE A 186 3.32 8.29 5.99
N GLY A 187 2.87 9.50 6.32
CA GLY A 187 2.67 9.96 7.67
C GLY A 187 1.32 9.55 8.28
N TRP A 188 0.96 10.27 9.34
CA TRP A 188 -0.29 10.01 10.04
C TRP A 188 -1.50 10.42 9.19
N THR A 189 -2.26 9.42 8.75
CA THR A 189 -3.29 9.55 7.73
C THR A 189 -4.69 9.33 8.32
N ASP A 190 -5.64 10.18 7.96
CA ASP A 190 -7.05 10.05 8.36
C ASP A 190 -7.71 8.91 7.60
N THR A 191 -7.93 7.81 8.29
CA THR A 191 -8.60 6.62 7.76
C THR A 191 -9.52 5.99 8.80
N GLU A 192 -10.50 5.19 8.35
CA GLU A 192 -11.33 4.38 9.23
C GLU A 192 -10.48 3.42 10.10
N GLY A 193 -9.42 2.86 9.49
CA GLY A 193 -8.51 1.95 10.19
C GLY A 193 -7.74 2.63 11.31
N GLU A 194 -7.33 3.89 11.09
CA GLU A 194 -6.65 4.68 12.12
C GLU A 194 -7.62 5.07 13.24
N ASP A 195 -8.87 5.42 12.92
CA ASP A 195 -9.90 5.68 13.96
C ASP A 195 -10.12 4.45 14.85
N GLU A 196 -10.24 3.25 14.25
CA GLU A 196 -10.34 1.99 15.00
C GLU A 196 -9.14 1.80 15.94
N ILE A 197 -7.93 2.10 15.50
CA ILE A 197 -6.69 1.99 16.28
C ILE A 197 -6.64 3.01 17.42
N GLN A 198 -6.96 4.27 17.12
CA GLN A 198 -6.96 5.33 18.13
C GLN A 198 -7.97 5.06 19.25
N ARG A 199 -9.18 4.63 18.91
CA ARG A 199 -10.19 4.23 19.90
C ARG A 199 -9.78 2.98 20.70
N ARG A 200 -9.16 2.00 20.06
CA ARG A 200 -8.80 0.73 20.69
C ARG A 200 -7.61 0.82 21.66
N TYR A 201 -6.59 1.61 21.29
CA TYR A 201 -5.29 1.59 21.97
C TYR A 201 -4.92 2.91 22.65
N HIS A 202 -5.66 3.98 22.37
CA HIS A 202 -5.33 5.31 22.85
C HIS A 202 -6.54 6.04 23.49
N ASP A 203 -7.63 5.32 23.79
CA ASP A 203 -8.84 5.86 24.41
C ASP A 203 -9.38 7.12 23.73
N ALA A 204 -9.26 7.18 22.39
CA ALA A 204 -9.58 8.35 21.61
C ALA A 204 -11.11 8.60 21.54
N ASP A 205 -11.51 9.83 21.81
CA ASP A 205 -12.88 10.34 21.65
C ASP A 205 -13.11 10.90 20.22
N GLU A 206 -14.27 11.48 19.97
CA GLU A 206 -14.63 12.04 18.66
C GLU A 206 -13.72 13.20 18.20
N GLY A 207 -13.12 13.95 19.12
CA GLY A 207 -12.24 15.09 18.84
C GLY A 207 -10.76 14.72 18.62
N TRP A 208 -10.42 13.42 18.59
CA TRP A 208 -9.03 13.01 18.48
C TRP A 208 -8.33 13.50 17.19
N ARG A 209 -9.05 13.53 16.06
CA ARG A 209 -8.51 13.98 14.75
C ARG A 209 -8.06 15.43 14.79
N GLU A 210 -8.88 16.29 15.35
CA GLU A 210 -8.58 17.71 15.49
C GLU A 210 -7.35 17.93 16.38
N ARG A 211 -7.32 17.28 17.56
CA ARG A 211 -6.17 17.36 18.47
C ARG A 211 -4.90 16.78 17.87
N ALA A 212 -4.99 15.70 17.11
CA ALA A 212 -3.88 15.13 16.38
C ALA A 212 -3.38 16.11 15.30
N GLY A 213 -4.30 16.68 14.54
CA GLY A 213 -3.97 17.67 13.51
C GLY A 213 -3.23 18.89 14.07
N GLN A 214 -3.69 19.43 15.21
CA GLN A 214 -3.05 20.57 15.87
C GLN A 214 -1.58 20.35 16.26
N ARG A 215 -1.14 19.08 16.37
CA ARG A 215 0.25 18.71 16.66
C ARG A 215 1.12 18.57 15.41
N LEU A 216 0.52 18.64 14.23
CA LEU A 216 1.21 18.48 12.96
C LEU A 216 1.46 19.84 12.30
N PRO A 217 2.57 20.00 11.56
CA PRO A 217 2.95 21.27 10.94
C PRO A 217 1.86 21.88 10.04
N MET A 218 1.11 21.06 9.30
CA MET A 218 0.03 21.52 8.42
C MET A 218 -1.33 21.66 9.13
N GLY A 219 -1.39 21.46 10.45
CA GLY A 219 -2.61 21.56 11.24
C GLY A 219 -3.64 20.45 11.01
N ARG A 220 -3.32 19.41 10.27
CA ARG A 220 -4.22 18.30 9.93
C ARG A 220 -3.49 16.99 9.65
N LEU A 221 -4.22 15.90 9.72
CA LEU A 221 -3.75 14.59 9.23
C LEU A 221 -3.63 14.60 7.69
N SER A 222 -2.75 13.77 7.15
CA SER A 222 -2.71 13.51 5.71
C SER A 222 -4.03 12.88 5.25
N GLN A 223 -4.45 13.19 4.02
CA GLN A 223 -5.69 12.67 3.46
C GLN A 223 -5.42 11.54 2.48
N VAL A 224 -6.39 10.64 2.35
CA VAL A 224 -6.28 9.45 1.48
C VAL A 224 -6.15 9.84 0.00
N ASP A 225 -6.83 10.88 -0.45
CA ASP A 225 -6.78 11.38 -1.82
C ASP A 225 -5.39 11.93 -2.18
N GLU A 226 -4.74 12.68 -1.28
CA GLU A 226 -3.38 13.18 -1.47
C GLU A 226 -2.37 12.03 -1.71
N ILE A 227 -2.50 10.95 -0.94
CA ILE A 227 -1.67 9.76 -1.08
C ILE A 227 -2.00 9.03 -2.40
N ALA A 228 -3.28 8.92 -2.71
CA ALA A 228 -3.74 8.23 -3.92
C ALA A 228 -3.26 8.91 -5.19
N ASP A 229 -3.28 10.24 -5.25
CA ASP A 229 -2.78 11.02 -6.37
C ASP A 229 -1.28 10.79 -6.61
N MET A 230 -0.47 10.76 -5.54
CA MET A 230 0.96 10.46 -5.66
C MET A 230 1.20 9.01 -6.11
N VAL A 231 0.42 8.06 -5.61
CA VAL A 231 0.51 6.66 -6.05
C VAL A 231 0.18 6.54 -7.54
N VAL A 232 -0.89 7.18 -8.01
CA VAL A 232 -1.26 7.21 -9.44
C VAL A 232 -0.13 7.83 -10.28
N PHE A 233 0.47 8.93 -9.83
CA PHE A 233 1.62 9.52 -10.50
C PHE A 233 2.81 8.54 -10.59
N LEU A 234 3.17 7.87 -9.49
CA LEU A 234 4.28 6.90 -9.47
C LEU A 234 4.02 5.67 -10.35
N LEU A 235 2.78 5.23 -10.48
CA LEU A 235 2.38 4.14 -11.36
C LEU A 235 2.40 4.55 -12.84
N SER A 236 2.18 5.82 -13.14
CA SER A 236 2.09 6.34 -14.50
C SER A 236 3.46 6.55 -15.16
N ASP A 237 3.46 6.67 -16.49
CA ASP A 237 4.67 7.01 -17.26
C ASP A 237 5.15 8.45 -16.99
N ARG A 238 4.31 9.30 -16.35
CA ARG A 238 4.67 10.67 -15.95
C ARG A 238 5.76 10.73 -14.89
N SER A 239 5.92 9.69 -14.07
CA SER A 239 7.01 9.58 -13.10
C SER A 239 8.37 9.24 -13.75
N GLY A 240 8.39 9.00 -15.06
CA GLY A 240 9.62 8.85 -15.84
C GLY A 240 10.49 7.68 -15.38
N VAL A 241 11.74 7.97 -15.04
CA VAL A 241 12.76 6.96 -14.69
C VAL A 241 12.83 6.68 -13.18
N VAL A 242 11.96 7.26 -12.37
CA VAL A 242 12.01 7.10 -10.90
C VAL A 242 11.79 5.65 -10.51
N THR A 243 12.80 5.02 -9.90
CA THR A 243 12.75 3.67 -9.36
C THR A 243 13.69 3.55 -8.15
N GLY A 244 13.37 2.69 -7.20
CA GLY A 244 14.14 2.49 -5.97
C GLY A 244 14.04 3.62 -4.95
N SER A 245 13.20 4.62 -5.20
CA SER A 245 12.96 5.72 -4.27
C SER A 245 11.96 5.30 -3.19
N VAL A 246 12.25 5.67 -1.96
CA VAL A 246 11.29 5.70 -0.84
C VAL A 246 11.08 7.17 -0.55
N LEU A 247 9.92 7.67 -0.97
CA LEU A 247 9.61 9.09 -0.92
C LEU A 247 8.89 9.42 0.39
N ASP A 248 9.37 10.43 1.07
CA ASP A 248 8.72 10.99 2.25
C ASP A 248 7.43 11.68 1.83
N TRP A 249 6.31 11.19 2.37
CA TRP A 249 4.99 11.73 2.11
C TRP A 249 4.30 12.01 3.43
N ASP A 250 4.95 12.88 4.19
CA ASP A 250 4.49 13.32 5.50
C ASP A 250 4.85 14.79 5.76
N GLN A 251 4.61 15.25 6.96
CA GLN A 251 4.80 16.66 7.33
C GLN A 251 6.13 16.91 8.06
N HIS A 252 6.98 15.89 8.20
CA HIS A 252 8.25 16.02 8.90
C HIS A 252 9.40 16.14 7.90
N VAL A 253 10.38 16.95 8.26
CA VAL A 253 11.61 17.11 7.46
C VAL A 253 12.73 16.35 8.16
N LEU A 254 13.26 15.31 7.50
CA LEU A 254 14.35 14.53 8.05
C LEU A 254 15.62 15.36 8.22
N GLY A 255 16.25 15.20 9.38
CA GLY A 255 17.49 15.89 9.68
C GLY A 255 17.33 17.37 10.06
N ALA A 256 16.08 17.86 10.14
CA ALA A 256 15.79 19.14 10.78
C ALA A 256 15.75 18.92 12.30
N TYR A 257 16.50 19.73 13.03
CA TYR A 257 16.51 19.79 14.50
C TYR A 257 16.19 21.22 14.88
N ASP A 258 15.11 21.38 15.60
CA ASP A 258 14.72 22.68 16.21
C ASP A 258 15.43 22.85 17.57
#